data_9e436f9837de3d8f59dafa5b7dce7079
#
_entry.id   9e436f9837de3d8f59dafa5b7dce7079
#
_cell.length_a   1.000
_cell.length_b   1.000
_cell.length_c   1.000
_cell.angle_alpha   90.00
_cell.angle_beta   90.00
_cell.angle_gamma   90.00
#
_symmetry.space_group_name_H-M   'P 1'
#
loop_
_entity.id
_entity.type
_entity.pdbx_description
1 polymer ?
#
loop_
_entity_poly.entity_id
_entity_poly.type
_entity_poly.pdbx_seq_one_letter_code
_entity_poly.pdbx_strand_id
1 'polypeptide(L)'
;MSHIIYEPVKQRLQRSELAVPGSNPKMFEKALNSSADFVFLDLEDAVAPDDKVPARKNVIEAINDLDWKGKGKTISVRINSIDTHYMYRDVVEVVEQAGERLDTILLPKAGTSSDIYLLSAMLNQIETSKGFKNRIGIEVLIETTLGMANVLDIAKNGRDERLEAMHFGVADYAASCRARTTVIGGLNPDYPGDQWHAGLSQMLV
;
A
#
# COMPACT_ATOMS: atom_id res chain seq x y z
N MET A 1 -21.14 25.18 -2.54
CA MET A 1 -20.82 23.74 -2.41
C MET A 1 -21.30 23.26 -1.05
N SER A 2 -21.88 22.09 -0.96
CA SER A 2 -22.23 21.49 0.34
C SER A 2 -20.97 21.02 1.04
N HIS A 3 -20.81 21.34 2.33
CA HIS A 3 -19.67 20.89 3.15
C HIS A 3 -19.80 19.44 3.63
N ILE A 4 -20.92 18.79 3.31
CA ILE A 4 -21.18 17.37 3.63
C ILE A 4 -21.14 16.45 2.40
N ILE A 5 -20.87 17.01 1.22
CA ILE A 5 -20.71 16.25 -0.02
C ILE A 5 -19.26 16.40 -0.46
N TYR A 6 -18.60 15.26 -0.61
CA TYR A 6 -17.21 15.18 -1.03
C TYR A 6 -17.11 14.57 -2.43
N GLU A 7 -16.17 15.07 -3.21
CA GLU A 7 -15.81 14.41 -4.47
C GLU A 7 -15.20 13.03 -4.16
N PRO A 8 -15.71 11.97 -4.79
CA PRO A 8 -15.15 10.65 -4.57
C PRO A 8 -13.74 10.55 -5.14
N VAL A 9 -12.86 9.80 -4.49
CA VAL A 9 -11.59 9.40 -5.05
C VAL A 9 -11.81 8.40 -6.19
N LYS A 10 -10.77 8.13 -6.97
CA LYS A 10 -10.84 7.15 -8.07
C LYS A 10 -11.24 5.78 -7.51
N GLN A 11 -12.34 5.25 -8.03
CA GLN A 11 -12.81 3.93 -7.65
C GLN A 11 -12.00 2.84 -8.35
N ARG A 12 -11.50 1.89 -7.58
CA ARG A 12 -10.78 0.71 -8.07
C ARG A 12 -11.43 -0.56 -7.51
N LEU A 13 -11.30 -1.67 -8.23
CA LEU A 13 -11.73 -2.96 -7.70
C LEU A 13 -10.72 -3.47 -6.68
N GLN A 14 -11.19 -3.68 -5.44
CA GLN A 14 -10.38 -4.12 -4.30
C GLN A 14 -11.17 -5.06 -3.36
N ARG A 15 -12.07 -5.87 -3.89
CA ARG A 15 -12.84 -6.86 -3.10
C ARG A 15 -11.96 -7.96 -2.54
N SER A 16 -10.85 -8.23 -3.21
CA SER A 16 -9.86 -9.21 -2.80
C SER A 16 -8.47 -8.72 -3.18
N GLU A 17 -7.53 -8.88 -2.26
CA GLU A 17 -6.15 -8.43 -2.40
C GLU A 17 -5.19 -9.61 -2.31
N LEU A 18 -4.18 -9.60 -3.16
CA LEU A 18 -3.14 -10.62 -3.21
C LEU A 18 -1.76 -9.98 -3.09
N ALA A 19 -1.07 -10.31 -2.00
CA ALA A 19 0.33 -9.97 -1.80
C ALA A 19 1.23 -10.95 -2.55
N VAL A 20 2.21 -10.43 -3.30
CA VAL A 20 3.15 -11.25 -4.07
C VAL A 20 4.58 -10.78 -3.81
N PRO A 21 5.45 -11.61 -3.19
CA PRO A 21 6.85 -11.22 -2.95
C PRO A 21 7.58 -10.84 -4.23
N GLY A 22 8.16 -9.64 -4.28
CA GLY A 22 8.94 -9.17 -5.42
C GLY A 22 10.21 -10.01 -5.68
N SER A 23 10.66 -10.75 -4.69
CA SER A 23 11.77 -11.68 -4.81
C SER A 23 11.42 -12.99 -5.54
N ASN A 24 10.13 -13.25 -5.83
CA ASN A 24 9.69 -14.51 -6.44
C ASN A 24 8.96 -14.30 -7.80
N PRO A 25 9.67 -14.11 -8.91
CA PRO A 25 9.08 -13.85 -10.23
C PRO A 25 8.12 -14.95 -10.71
N LYS A 26 8.31 -16.19 -10.25
CA LYS A 26 7.45 -17.34 -10.63
C LYS A 26 6.01 -17.20 -10.13
N MET A 27 5.77 -16.29 -9.20
CA MET A 27 4.43 -16.03 -8.67
C MET A 27 3.66 -14.97 -9.46
N PHE A 28 4.32 -14.13 -10.26
CA PHE A 28 3.69 -12.99 -10.90
C PHE A 28 2.61 -13.40 -11.92
N GLU A 29 2.91 -14.36 -12.80
CA GLU A 29 1.92 -14.88 -13.74
C GLU A 29 0.76 -15.59 -13.06
N LYS A 30 1.01 -16.27 -11.93
CA LYS A 30 -0.05 -16.90 -11.15
C LYS A 30 -0.96 -15.85 -10.53
N ALA A 31 -0.39 -14.76 -10.03
CA ALA A 31 -1.15 -13.64 -9.48
C ALA A 31 -1.98 -12.94 -10.58
N LEU A 32 -1.39 -12.68 -11.74
CA LEU A 32 -2.08 -12.12 -12.90
C LEU A 32 -3.32 -12.94 -13.28
N ASN A 33 -3.23 -14.26 -13.26
CA ASN A 33 -4.30 -15.18 -13.63
C ASN A 33 -5.20 -15.60 -12.44
N SER A 34 -4.99 -15.05 -11.25
CA SER A 34 -5.83 -15.31 -10.07
C SER A 34 -7.19 -14.61 -10.18
N SER A 35 -8.10 -14.91 -9.27
CA SER A 35 -9.39 -14.21 -9.14
C SER A 35 -9.31 -12.92 -8.32
N ALA A 36 -8.14 -12.57 -7.77
CA ALA A 36 -7.97 -11.33 -7.02
C ALA A 36 -8.17 -10.10 -7.92
N ASP A 37 -8.87 -9.10 -7.42
CA ASP A 37 -9.03 -7.83 -8.15
C ASP A 37 -7.80 -6.94 -8.04
N PHE A 38 -7.19 -6.92 -6.85
CA PHE A 38 -6.04 -6.11 -6.50
C PHE A 38 -4.82 -7.01 -6.26
N VAL A 39 -3.71 -6.65 -6.88
CA VAL A 39 -2.43 -7.35 -6.67
C VAL A 39 -1.40 -6.32 -6.30
N PHE A 40 -0.72 -6.51 -5.17
CA PHE A 40 0.46 -5.73 -4.89
C PHE A 40 1.73 -6.57 -4.90
N LEU A 41 2.73 -6.08 -5.62
CA LEU A 41 4.07 -6.65 -5.65
C LEU A 41 4.85 -6.08 -4.45
N ASP A 42 5.30 -6.97 -3.58
CA ASP A 42 5.84 -6.58 -2.29
C ASP A 42 7.37 -6.41 -2.34
N LEU A 43 7.84 -5.25 -1.88
CA LEU A 43 9.26 -4.95 -1.66
C LEU A 43 9.62 -4.87 -0.18
N GLU A 44 8.62 -5.00 0.70
CA GLU A 44 8.81 -4.83 2.15
C GLU A 44 9.00 -6.17 2.88
N ASP A 45 8.13 -6.55 3.76
CA ASP A 45 8.32 -7.64 4.73
C ASP A 45 8.46 -9.03 4.09
N ALA A 46 7.89 -9.25 2.91
CA ALA A 46 8.04 -10.53 2.21
C ALA A 46 9.37 -10.65 1.43
N VAL A 47 10.26 -9.67 1.53
CA VAL A 47 11.55 -9.64 0.82
C VAL A 47 12.69 -9.45 1.82
N ALA A 48 13.62 -10.40 1.86
CA ALA A 48 14.80 -10.31 2.72
C ALA A 48 15.69 -9.10 2.34
N PRO A 49 16.48 -8.54 3.28
CA PRO A 49 17.35 -7.40 3.02
C PRO A 49 18.26 -7.57 1.80
N ASP A 50 18.88 -8.74 1.66
CA ASP A 50 19.81 -9.04 0.55
C ASP A 50 19.10 -9.16 -0.81
N ASP A 51 17.78 -9.41 -0.80
CA ASP A 51 16.97 -9.56 -2.00
C ASP A 51 16.28 -8.25 -2.43
N LYS A 52 16.38 -7.16 -1.68
CA LYS A 52 15.68 -5.89 -1.96
C LYS A 52 16.00 -5.34 -3.36
N VAL A 53 17.27 -5.35 -3.75
CA VAL A 53 17.70 -4.83 -5.05
C VAL A 53 17.22 -5.71 -6.21
N PRO A 54 17.44 -7.04 -6.23
CA PRO A 54 16.90 -7.89 -7.28
C PRO A 54 15.36 -7.90 -7.31
N ALA A 55 14.68 -7.87 -6.16
CA ALA A 55 13.22 -7.81 -6.10
C ALA A 55 12.66 -6.56 -6.80
N ARG A 56 13.30 -5.39 -6.62
CA ARG A 56 12.90 -4.16 -7.30
C ARG A 56 12.96 -4.31 -8.83
N LYS A 57 14.02 -4.92 -9.36
CA LYS A 57 14.14 -5.20 -10.80
C LYS A 57 13.03 -6.13 -11.29
N ASN A 58 12.79 -7.23 -10.58
CA ASN A 58 11.73 -8.17 -10.93
C ASN A 58 10.35 -7.49 -10.96
N VAL A 59 10.07 -6.61 -9.99
CA VAL A 59 8.82 -5.85 -9.91
C VAL A 59 8.67 -4.91 -11.09
N ILE A 60 9.71 -4.18 -11.46
CA ILE A 60 9.72 -3.29 -12.63
C ILE A 60 9.43 -4.09 -13.92
N GLU A 61 10.12 -5.20 -14.12
CA GLU A 61 9.90 -6.09 -15.26
C GLU A 61 8.46 -6.63 -15.28
N ALA A 62 7.96 -7.11 -14.16
CA ALA A 62 6.59 -7.64 -14.05
C ALA A 62 5.51 -6.61 -14.39
N ILE A 63 5.69 -5.34 -13.97
CA ILE A 63 4.73 -4.27 -14.28
C ILE A 63 4.77 -3.95 -15.77
N ASN A 64 5.96 -3.96 -16.40
CA ASN A 64 6.12 -3.61 -17.79
C ASN A 64 5.72 -4.72 -18.75
N ASP A 65 6.02 -5.98 -18.42
CA ASP A 65 5.89 -7.10 -19.34
C ASP A 65 4.53 -7.81 -19.25
N LEU A 66 3.86 -7.74 -18.10
CA LEU A 66 2.58 -8.41 -17.89
C LEU A 66 1.39 -7.47 -18.14
N ASP A 67 0.32 -8.00 -18.72
CA ASP A 67 -0.88 -7.23 -19.05
C ASP A 67 -1.89 -7.21 -17.89
N TRP A 68 -1.51 -6.55 -16.79
CA TRP A 68 -2.34 -6.40 -15.60
C TRP A 68 -3.68 -5.74 -15.91
N LYS A 69 -3.63 -4.66 -16.68
CA LYS A 69 -4.82 -3.88 -17.05
C LYS A 69 -5.78 -4.67 -17.94
N GLY A 70 -5.27 -5.38 -18.93
CA GLY A 70 -6.09 -6.24 -19.83
C GLY A 70 -6.74 -7.40 -19.07
N LYS A 71 -6.16 -7.83 -17.96
CA LYS A 71 -6.73 -8.81 -17.02
C LYS A 71 -7.67 -8.21 -15.97
N GLY A 72 -7.94 -6.90 -16.02
CA GLY A 72 -8.83 -6.22 -15.11
C GLY A 72 -8.28 -6.11 -13.68
N LYS A 73 -6.96 -6.16 -13.51
CA LYS A 73 -6.31 -6.03 -12.21
C LYS A 73 -6.02 -4.57 -11.86
N THR A 74 -6.18 -4.22 -10.61
CA THR A 74 -5.50 -3.07 -10.01
C THR A 74 -4.11 -3.53 -9.57
N ILE A 75 -3.07 -2.90 -10.12
CA ILE A 75 -1.68 -3.24 -9.80
C ILE A 75 -1.04 -2.20 -8.91
N SER A 76 -0.48 -2.63 -7.80
CA SER A 76 0.20 -1.81 -6.80
C SER A 76 1.60 -2.33 -6.49
N VAL A 77 2.42 -1.51 -5.86
CA VAL A 77 3.69 -1.90 -5.27
C VAL A 77 3.70 -1.49 -3.81
N ARG A 78 3.89 -2.45 -2.90
CA ARG A 78 4.19 -2.13 -1.52
C ARG A 78 5.68 -1.82 -1.40
N ILE A 79 5.99 -0.56 -1.18
CA ILE A 79 7.35 -0.07 -0.97
C ILE A 79 7.81 -0.34 0.46
N ASN A 80 9.10 -0.19 0.73
CA ASN A 80 9.59 -0.21 2.10
C ASN A 80 9.11 1.03 2.88
N SER A 81 9.03 0.92 4.20
CA SER A 81 8.60 2.00 5.08
C SER A 81 9.54 3.21 5.03
N ILE A 82 8.98 4.39 5.32
CA ILE A 82 9.68 5.70 5.33
C ILE A 82 10.89 5.72 6.27
N ASP A 83 10.85 4.97 7.35
CA ASP A 83 11.95 4.89 8.33
C ASP A 83 13.11 4.00 7.88
N THR A 84 13.06 3.45 6.66
CA THR A 84 14.12 2.64 6.08
C THR A 84 14.93 3.40 5.02
N HIS A 85 16.15 2.97 4.78
CA HIS A 85 16.97 3.51 3.70
C HIS A 85 16.63 2.94 2.31
N TYR A 86 15.63 2.04 2.22
CA TYR A 86 15.20 1.42 0.97
C TYR A 86 14.13 2.23 0.25
N MET A 87 13.23 2.88 1.00
CA MET A 87 12.00 3.51 0.50
C MET A 87 12.25 4.43 -0.70
N TYR A 88 13.19 5.36 -0.61
CA TYR A 88 13.43 6.33 -1.66
C TYR A 88 13.86 5.69 -2.99
N ARG A 89 14.63 4.58 -2.91
CA ARG A 89 15.02 3.82 -4.11
C ARG A 89 13.85 3.06 -4.70
N ASP A 90 12.98 2.51 -3.87
CA ASP A 90 11.78 1.85 -4.33
C ASP A 90 10.91 2.82 -5.13
N VAL A 91 10.66 4.00 -4.59
CA VAL A 91 9.85 5.03 -5.27
C VAL A 91 10.52 5.48 -6.56
N VAL A 92 11.77 5.92 -6.50
CA VAL A 92 12.45 6.48 -7.68
C VAL A 92 12.59 5.43 -8.79
N GLU A 93 13.15 4.26 -8.48
CA GLU A 93 13.47 3.27 -9.52
C GLU A 93 12.21 2.63 -10.12
N VAL A 94 11.21 2.29 -9.29
CA VAL A 94 9.97 1.69 -9.78
C VAL A 94 9.15 2.70 -10.57
N VAL A 95 8.95 3.90 -10.03
CA VAL A 95 8.09 4.89 -10.68
C VAL A 95 8.71 5.42 -11.96
N GLU A 96 10.01 5.70 -11.98
CA GLU A 96 10.67 6.17 -13.21
C GLU A 96 10.59 5.16 -14.37
N GLN A 97 10.60 3.86 -14.08
CA GLN A 97 10.71 2.81 -15.09
C GLN A 97 9.38 2.11 -15.40
N ALA A 98 8.42 2.12 -14.48
CA ALA A 98 7.16 1.40 -14.64
C ALA A 98 5.91 2.20 -14.21
N GLY A 99 6.07 3.44 -13.76
CA GLY A 99 4.99 4.23 -13.15
C GLY A 99 3.81 4.51 -14.07
N GLU A 100 4.02 4.64 -15.38
CA GLU A 100 2.92 4.84 -16.34
C GLU A 100 1.93 3.67 -16.39
N ARG A 101 2.36 2.49 -15.98
CA ARG A 101 1.55 1.27 -15.94
C ARG A 101 1.08 0.90 -14.53
N LEU A 102 1.53 1.64 -13.51
CA LEU A 102 1.21 1.41 -12.12
C LEU A 102 -0.06 2.16 -11.73
N ASP A 103 -0.93 1.50 -10.98
CA ASP A 103 -2.15 2.13 -10.48
C ASP A 103 -1.93 2.87 -9.16
N THR A 104 -1.34 2.20 -8.18
CA THR A 104 -1.12 2.76 -6.84
C THR A 104 0.23 2.36 -6.26
N ILE A 105 0.67 3.09 -5.25
CA ILE A 105 1.74 2.68 -4.33
C ILE A 105 1.11 2.46 -2.96
N LEU A 106 1.41 1.31 -2.36
CA LEU A 106 1.03 0.97 -1.00
C LEU A 106 2.17 1.33 -0.04
N LEU A 107 1.92 2.35 0.79
CA LEU A 107 2.85 2.82 1.82
C LEU A 107 2.59 2.07 3.13
N PRO A 108 3.52 1.21 3.59
CA PRO A 108 3.37 0.53 4.87
C PRO A 108 3.67 1.47 6.03
N LYS A 109 3.19 1.09 7.21
CA LYS A 109 3.52 1.72 8.51
C LYS A 109 3.29 3.24 8.54
N ALA A 110 2.32 3.73 7.76
CA ALA A 110 1.98 5.16 7.76
C ALA A 110 1.62 5.62 9.17
N GLY A 111 2.33 6.64 9.66
CA GLY A 111 2.18 7.16 11.02
C GLY A 111 1.52 8.51 11.08
N THR A 112 1.67 9.33 10.05
CA THR A 112 1.16 10.71 9.98
C THR A 112 0.76 11.08 8.55
N SER A 113 -0.01 12.15 8.39
CA SER A 113 -0.32 12.72 7.08
C SER A 113 0.90 13.24 6.33
N SER A 114 1.97 13.60 7.04
CA SER A 114 3.24 14.03 6.43
C SER A 114 3.92 12.91 5.62
N ASP A 115 3.67 11.65 5.98
CA ASP A 115 4.21 10.51 5.26
C ASP A 115 3.61 10.42 3.85
N ILE A 116 2.31 10.72 3.73
CA ILE A 116 1.60 10.78 2.46
C ILE A 116 2.08 11.98 1.64
N TYR A 117 2.24 13.14 2.29
CA TYR A 117 2.74 14.33 1.63
C TYR A 117 4.13 14.12 1.00
N LEU A 118 5.06 13.50 1.74
CA LEU A 118 6.39 13.18 1.24
C LEU A 118 6.32 12.31 -0.03
N LEU A 119 5.54 11.22 0.03
CA LEU A 119 5.38 10.32 -1.10
C LEU A 119 4.69 11.03 -2.27
N SER A 120 3.63 11.79 -2.00
CA SER A 120 2.92 12.59 -3.02
C SER A 120 3.86 13.57 -3.73
N ALA A 121 4.72 14.26 -2.98
CA ALA A 121 5.70 15.20 -3.54
C ALA A 121 6.71 14.50 -4.45
N MET A 122 7.22 13.32 -4.06
CA MET A 122 8.13 12.53 -4.89
C MET A 122 7.43 12.08 -6.18
N LEU A 123 6.22 11.53 -6.08
CA LEU A 123 5.45 11.08 -7.23
C LEU A 123 5.17 12.23 -8.21
N ASN A 124 4.76 13.41 -7.71
CA ASN A 124 4.51 14.58 -8.55
C ASN A 124 5.76 15.01 -9.34
N GLN A 125 6.93 14.96 -8.72
CA GLN A 125 8.18 15.33 -9.40
C GLN A 125 8.53 14.31 -10.49
N ILE A 126 8.41 13.02 -10.21
CA ILE A 126 8.73 11.97 -11.19
C ILE A 126 7.72 11.99 -12.34
N GLU A 127 6.42 12.02 -12.06
CA GLU A 127 5.37 12.08 -13.07
C GLU A 127 5.54 13.28 -14.00
N THR A 128 5.85 14.45 -13.42
CA THR A 128 6.12 15.68 -14.21
C THR A 128 7.35 15.52 -15.08
N SER A 129 8.45 15.02 -14.51
CA SER A 129 9.72 14.82 -15.23
C SER A 129 9.59 13.82 -16.37
N LYS A 130 8.80 12.76 -16.18
CA LYS A 130 8.58 11.70 -17.18
C LYS A 130 7.43 12.00 -18.14
N GLY A 131 6.60 12.99 -17.84
CA GLY A 131 5.45 13.36 -18.66
C GLY A 131 4.32 12.30 -18.62
N PHE A 132 4.13 11.64 -17.48
CA PHE A 132 3.07 10.65 -17.33
C PHE A 132 1.69 11.26 -17.51
N LYS A 133 0.79 10.50 -18.13
CA LYS A 133 -0.60 10.91 -18.36
C LYS A 133 -1.53 10.47 -17.22
N ASN A 134 -1.18 9.41 -16.53
CA ASN A 134 -1.91 8.93 -15.35
C ASN A 134 -1.27 9.48 -14.08
N ARG A 135 -2.09 9.67 -13.06
CA ARG A 135 -1.66 9.99 -11.70
C ARG A 135 -1.68 8.70 -10.88
N ILE A 136 -0.56 8.36 -10.27
CA ILE A 136 -0.44 7.20 -9.39
C ILE A 136 -1.13 7.53 -8.06
N GLY A 137 -2.05 6.67 -7.61
CA GLY A 137 -2.69 6.78 -6.31
C GLY A 137 -1.76 6.35 -5.18
N ILE A 138 -2.09 6.77 -3.96
CA ILE A 138 -1.44 6.29 -2.73
C ILE A 138 -2.47 5.49 -1.92
N GLU A 139 -2.06 4.33 -1.46
CA GLU A 139 -2.76 3.56 -0.44
C GLU A 139 -1.85 3.41 0.77
N VAL A 140 -2.41 3.33 1.96
CA VAL A 140 -1.62 3.23 3.19
C VAL A 140 -2.04 2.05 4.04
N LEU A 141 -1.06 1.43 4.72
CA LEU A 141 -1.32 0.47 5.78
C LEU A 141 -1.32 1.20 7.14
N ILE A 142 -2.44 1.14 7.82
CA ILE A 142 -2.57 1.55 9.22
C ILE A 142 -2.28 0.34 10.08
N GLU A 143 -1.04 0.24 10.50
CA GLU A 143 -0.51 -0.96 11.16
C GLU A 143 0.45 -0.64 12.32
N THR A 144 0.41 0.61 12.78
CA THR A 144 1.13 1.06 13.97
C THR A 144 0.19 1.80 14.92
N THR A 145 0.54 1.82 16.20
CA THR A 145 -0.20 2.62 17.20
C THR A 145 -0.19 4.10 16.85
N LEU A 146 0.92 4.60 16.28
CA LEU A 146 1.03 5.98 15.83
C LEU A 146 0.06 6.25 14.67
N GLY A 147 0.03 5.38 13.66
CA GLY A 147 -0.88 5.51 12.52
C GLY A 147 -2.35 5.46 12.94
N MET A 148 -2.70 4.56 13.85
CA MET A 148 -4.06 4.47 14.36
C MET A 148 -4.44 5.71 15.19
N ALA A 149 -3.52 6.24 15.98
CA ALA A 149 -3.77 7.48 16.74
C ALA A 149 -4.02 8.69 15.83
N ASN A 150 -3.43 8.70 14.64
CA ASN A 150 -3.52 9.78 13.64
C ASN A 150 -4.44 9.45 12.45
N VAL A 151 -5.20 8.35 12.51
CA VAL A 151 -5.93 7.84 11.33
C VAL A 151 -6.90 8.86 10.72
N LEU A 152 -7.57 9.66 11.53
CA LEU A 152 -8.46 10.72 11.07
C LEU A 152 -7.69 11.86 10.37
N ASP A 153 -6.52 12.22 10.89
CA ASP A 153 -5.64 13.21 10.26
C ASP A 153 -5.07 12.68 8.93
N ILE A 154 -4.65 11.43 8.91
CA ILE A 154 -4.19 10.72 7.71
C ILE A 154 -5.29 10.74 6.64
N ALA A 155 -6.50 10.34 6.99
CA ALA A 155 -7.63 10.31 6.05
C ALA A 155 -7.97 11.70 5.53
N LYS A 156 -8.07 12.69 6.42
CA LYS A 156 -8.49 14.07 6.09
C LYS A 156 -7.47 14.77 5.20
N ASN A 157 -6.20 14.75 5.57
CA ASN A 157 -5.16 15.47 4.85
C ASN A 157 -4.60 14.64 3.67
N GLY A 158 -4.57 13.32 3.79
CA GLY A 158 -4.13 12.44 2.71
C GLY A 158 -5.01 12.49 1.47
N ARG A 159 -6.31 12.76 1.65
CA ARG A 159 -7.25 12.94 0.55
C ARG A 159 -6.84 14.05 -0.42
N ASP A 160 -6.39 15.19 0.10
CA ASP A 160 -6.00 16.33 -0.73
C ASP A 160 -4.69 16.04 -1.49
N GLU A 161 -3.92 15.07 -1.02
CA GLU A 161 -2.67 14.65 -1.64
C GLU A 161 -2.89 13.63 -2.76
N ARG A 162 -3.37 12.47 -2.54
CA ARG A 162 -3.73 11.42 -3.50
C ARG A 162 -4.08 10.09 -2.83
N LEU A 163 -4.45 10.12 -1.56
CA LEU A 163 -4.86 8.91 -0.83
C LEU A 163 -6.14 8.34 -1.44
N GLU A 164 -6.11 7.07 -1.87
CA GLU A 164 -7.26 6.38 -2.45
C GLU A 164 -7.86 5.34 -1.49
N ALA A 165 -7.04 4.68 -0.66
CA ALA A 165 -7.50 3.67 0.29
C ALA A 165 -6.62 3.58 1.54
N MET A 166 -7.21 3.04 2.60
CA MET A 166 -6.52 2.69 3.84
C MET A 166 -6.78 1.23 4.16
N HIS A 167 -5.75 0.48 4.48
CA HIS A 167 -5.78 -0.94 4.84
C HIS A 167 -5.42 -1.11 6.31
N PHE A 168 -6.00 -2.09 6.98
CA PHE A 168 -5.64 -2.43 8.35
C PHE A 168 -4.64 -3.59 8.38
N GLY A 169 -3.42 -3.32 8.80
CA GLY A 169 -2.35 -4.33 8.91
C GLY A 169 -2.33 -4.95 10.31
N VAL A 170 -3.17 -5.97 10.55
CA VAL A 170 -3.40 -6.54 11.88
C VAL A 170 -2.14 -7.12 12.55
N ALA A 171 -1.21 -7.67 11.77
CA ALA A 171 -0.01 -8.32 12.30
C ALA A 171 0.92 -7.31 12.99
N ASP A 172 1.32 -6.29 12.25
CA ASP A 172 2.20 -5.24 12.76
C ASP A 172 1.48 -4.35 13.77
N TYR A 173 0.17 -4.13 13.60
CA TYR A 173 -0.60 -3.40 14.60
C TYR A 173 -0.61 -4.14 15.95
N ALA A 174 -0.82 -5.47 15.95
CA ALA A 174 -0.76 -6.28 17.16
C ALA A 174 0.62 -6.18 17.83
N ALA A 175 1.70 -6.25 17.04
CA ALA A 175 3.06 -6.09 17.54
C ALA A 175 3.30 -4.68 18.10
N SER A 176 2.86 -3.64 17.40
CA SER A 176 2.95 -2.24 17.83
C SER A 176 2.21 -1.98 19.15
N CYS A 177 1.03 -2.58 19.33
CA CYS A 177 0.26 -2.54 20.57
C CYS A 177 0.84 -3.41 21.68
N ARG A 178 1.86 -4.25 21.39
CA ARG A 178 2.36 -5.30 22.29
C ARG A 178 1.25 -6.24 22.76
N ALA A 179 0.32 -6.53 21.83
CA ALA A 179 -0.80 -7.41 22.15
C ALA A 179 -0.33 -8.85 22.38
N ARG A 180 -0.92 -9.51 23.35
CA ARG A 180 -0.67 -10.95 23.61
C ARG A 180 -1.50 -11.77 22.64
N THR A 181 -0.99 -12.00 21.46
CA THR A 181 -1.62 -12.91 20.50
C THR A 181 -0.68 -14.08 20.21
N THR A 182 -1.25 -15.26 20.11
CA THR A 182 -0.51 -16.49 19.73
C THR A 182 -0.66 -16.80 18.24
N VAL A 183 -1.63 -16.17 17.58
CA VAL A 183 -1.94 -16.34 16.15
C VAL A 183 -2.14 -14.98 15.54
N ILE A 184 -1.40 -14.67 14.49
CA ILE A 184 -1.51 -13.41 13.75
C ILE A 184 -2.93 -13.29 13.17
N GLY A 185 -3.62 -12.18 13.50
CA GLY A 185 -4.99 -11.94 13.06
C GLY A 185 -6.05 -12.87 13.69
N GLY A 186 -5.64 -13.80 14.54
CA GLY A 186 -6.55 -14.69 15.24
C GLY A 186 -7.26 -14.02 16.42
N LEU A 187 -8.38 -14.61 16.81
CA LEU A 187 -9.09 -14.20 18.02
C LEU A 187 -8.24 -14.55 19.25
N ASN A 188 -8.20 -13.64 20.21
CA ASN A 188 -7.66 -13.93 21.54
C ASN A 188 -8.78 -14.57 22.39
N PRO A 189 -8.66 -15.84 22.82
CA PRO A 189 -9.71 -16.51 23.56
C PRO A 189 -9.97 -15.86 24.93
N ASP A 190 -9.00 -15.11 25.47
CA ASP A 190 -9.12 -14.41 26.75
C ASP A 190 -9.76 -13.02 26.62
N TYR A 191 -10.05 -12.57 25.39
CA TYR A 191 -10.68 -11.27 25.12
C TYR A 191 -12.14 -11.46 24.66
N PRO A 192 -13.10 -10.85 25.35
CA PRO A 192 -14.52 -10.99 25.00
C PRO A 192 -14.83 -10.18 23.73
N GLY A 193 -14.88 -10.84 22.59
CA GLY A 193 -15.20 -10.24 21.30
C GLY A 193 -13.99 -10.05 20.38
N ASP A 194 -14.10 -9.13 19.41
CA ASP A 194 -13.04 -8.80 18.49
C ASP A 194 -12.15 -7.68 19.08
N GLN A 195 -10.92 -8.03 19.41
CA GLN A 195 -9.95 -7.08 19.97
C GLN A 195 -9.54 -5.95 19.00
N TRP A 196 -9.78 -6.13 17.71
CA TRP A 196 -9.45 -5.15 16.66
C TRP A 196 -10.62 -4.25 16.29
N HIS A 197 -11.81 -4.54 16.80
CA HIS A 197 -13.05 -3.84 16.45
C HIS A 197 -12.96 -2.32 16.61
N ALA A 198 -12.35 -1.83 17.68
CA ALA A 198 -12.20 -0.40 17.92
C ALA A 198 -11.36 0.29 16.84
N GLY A 199 -10.22 -0.31 16.46
CA GLY A 199 -9.36 0.21 15.39
C GLY A 199 -10.06 0.19 14.03
N LEU A 200 -10.69 -0.92 13.68
CA LEU A 200 -11.44 -1.05 12.44
C LEU A 200 -12.60 -0.04 12.37
N SER A 201 -13.34 0.14 13.45
CA SER A 201 -14.43 1.13 13.51
C SER A 201 -13.92 2.55 13.37
N GLN A 202 -12.77 2.87 13.95
CA GLN A 202 -12.15 4.19 13.85
C GLN A 202 -11.69 4.50 12.43
N MET A 203 -11.24 3.52 11.67
CA MET A 203 -10.87 3.69 10.26
C MET A 203 -12.08 3.94 9.35
N LEU A 204 -13.28 3.54 9.76
CA LEU A 204 -14.51 3.70 8.96
C LEU A 204 -15.22 5.04 9.17
N VAL A 205 -14.81 5.82 10.18
CA VAL A 205 -15.40 7.14 10.49
C VAL A 205 -14.79 8.22 9.61
#